data_8489bd89d919e9f9e60d12a974405e0a
#
_entry.id   8489bd89d919e9f9e60d12a974405e0a
#
_cell.length_a   1.000
_cell.length_b   1.000
_cell.length_c   1.000
_cell.angle_alpha   90.00
_cell.angle_beta   90.00
_cell.angle_gamma   90.00
#
_symmetry.space_group_name_H-M   'P 1'
#
loop_
_entity.id
_entity.type
_entity.pdbx_description
1 polymer ?
#
loop_
_entity_poly.entity_id
_entity_poly.type
_entity_poly.pdbx_seq_one_letter_code
_entity_poly.pdbx_strand_id
1 'polypeptide(L)'
;MKQVYIINENHPKLLLFFAGWAADETPFKQYHPKDTDYMICYDYRTPDFDTSVFDRYRQINVVAWSMGVWAGSLILSQVPREKIFSIAFNGSTSPIDNLEGIPVQTYQATLDGLTPASLQKFLHRMCKDSNAYKAFMEITPRRDFDEIKEELRLIRERYFEMFGNMEHKGYDEETEERFQENFERYEYDYDYAFIGSNDRIFPPENLEMNHDNLMCNNVILTDSAHYDASMFRFLLQDMWEMPIDDFMHHLKSINIE
;
A
#
# COMPACT_ATOMS: atom_id res chain seq x y z
N MET A 1 7.81 9.23 7.40
CA MET A 1 8.05 7.78 7.14
C MET A 1 9.54 7.49 7.03
N LYS A 2 9.95 6.23 7.20
CA LYS A 2 11.32 5.79 6.93
C LYS A 2 11.49 5.47 5.45
N GLN A 3 12.61 5.91 4.86
CA GLN A 3 13.03 5.58 3.48
C GLN A 3 14.34 4.80 3.57
N VAL A 4 14.32 3.52 3.20
CA VAL A 4 15.45 2.60 3.35
C VAL A 4 15.85 2.02 1.99
N TYR A 5 17.04 2.33 1.52
CA TYR A 5 17.59 1.69 0.34
C TYR A 5 18.03 0.24 0.65
N ILE A 6 17.52 -0.68 -0.12
CA ILE A 6 17.99 -2.07 -0.16
C ILE A 6 19.09 -2.22 -1.21
N ILE A 7 18.91 -1.58 -2.37
CA ILE A 7 19.89 -1.47 -3.44
C ILE A 7 20.08 0.02 -3.73
N ASN A 8 21.32 0.51 -3.71
CA ASN A 8 21.69 1.88 -3.98
C ASN A 8 23.02 1.91 -4.76
N GLU A 9 22.95 1.52 -6.02
CA GLU A 9 24.12 1.34 -6.90
C GLU A 9 24.18 2.40 -8.01
N ASN A 10 23.36 3.46 -7.90
CA ASN A 10 23.20 4.54 -8.87
C ASN A 10 22.67 4.07 -10.24
N HIS A 11 21.75 3.13 -10.24
CA HIS A 11 21.02 2.76 -11.44
C HIS A 11 20.14 3.93 -11.93
N PRO A 12 19.80 3.98 -13.23
CA PRO A 12 18.92 5.03 -13.75
C PRO A 12 17.44 4.84 -13.39
N LYS A 13 17.08 3.68 -12.86
CA LYS A 13 15.73 3.29 -12.45
C LYS A 13 15.65 3.13 -10.93
N LEU A 14 14.50 3.47 -10.36
CA LEU A 14 14.16 3.19 -8.98
C LEU A 14 12.92 2.29 -8.92
N LEU A 15 12.95 1.24 -8.11
CA LEU A 15 11.76 0.62 -7.56
C LEU A 15 11.51 1.21 -6.18
N LEU A 16 10.40 1.94 -6.04
CA LEU A 16 9.96 2.57 -4.80
C LEU A 16 8.79 1.76 -4.25
N PHE A 17 8.97 1.15 -3.09
CA PHE A 17 7.93 0.33 -2.45
C PHE A 17 7.39 0.97 -1.18
N PHE A 18 6.11 1.33 -1.17
CA PHE A 18 5.39 1.75 0.02
C PHE A 18 4.77 0.52 0.69
N ALA A 19 5.33 0.10 1.81
CA ALA A 19 4.91 -1.10 2.52
C ALA A 19 3.64 -0.86 3.36
N GLY A 20 3.01 -1.94 3.85
CA GLY A 20 1.82 -1.85 4.70
C GLY A 20 2.14 -1.43 6.15
N TRP A 21 1.09 -1.21 6.94
CA TRP A 21 1.20 -1.00 8.38
C TRP A 21 1.93 -2.17 9.06
N ALA A 22 2.69 -1.85 10.10
CA ALA A 22 3.51 -2.78 10.87
C ALA A 22 4.69 -3.41 10.09
N ALA A 23 4.88 -3.08 8.82
CA ALA A 23 5.99 -3.57 8.02
C ALA A 23 7.32 -2.87 8.35
N ASP A 24 8.41 -3.54 8.00
CA ASP A 24 9.75 -3.01 7.81
C ASP A 24 10.39 -3.66 6.57
N GLU A 25 11.67 -3.44 6.35
CA GLU A 25 12.39 -4.01 5.20
C GLU A 25 12.58 -5.53 5.28
N THR A 26 12.41 -6.15 6.45
CA THR A 26 12.80 -7.56 6.68
C THR A 26 12.14 -8.54 5.72
N PRO A 27 10.80 -8.50 5.46
CA PRO A 27 10.16 -9.42 4.52
C PRO A 27 10.56 -9.17 3.06
N PHE A 28 10.97 -7.96 2.72
CA PHE A 28 11.04 -7.49 1.33
C PHE A 28 12.47 -7.30 0.82
N LYS A 29 13.48 -7.26 1.70
CA LYS A 29 14.89 -7.10 1.32
C LYS A 29 15.48 -8.27 0.52
N GLN A 30 14.75 -9.37 0.39
CA GLN A 30 15.14 -10.53 -0.41
C GLN A 30 14.91 -10.33 -1.92
N TYR A 31 14.16 -9.32 -2.33
CA TYR A 31 13.86 -9.05 -3.73
C TYR A 31 14.94 -8.14 -4.34
N HIS A 32 15.40 -8.50 -5.53
CA HIS A 32 16.51 -7.84 -6.20
C HIS A 32 16.16 -7.57 -7.68
N PRO A 33 15.38 -6.48 -7.96
CA PRO A 33 15.09 -6.08 -9.33
C PRO A 33 16.40 -5.74 -10.06
N LYS A 34 16.54 -6.24 -11.30
CA LYS A 34 17.77 -6.11 -12.08
C LYS A 34 17.97 -4.67 -12.55
N ASP A 35 19.21 -4.18 -12.53
CA ASP A 35 19.63 -2.86 -13.01
C ASP A 35 18.73 -1.70 -12.46
N THR A 36 18.30 -1.83 -11.19
CA THR A 36 17.33 -0.95 -10.56
C THR A 36 17.71 -0.73 -9.09
N ASP A 37 17.79 0.52 -8.66
CA ASP A 37 17.88 0.81 -7.23
C ASP A 37 16.54 0.47 -6.56
N TYR A 38 16.58 0.01 -5.32
CA TYR A 38 15.38 -0.44 -4.62
C TYR A 38 15.28 0.24 -3.25
N MET A 39 14.18 0.96 -3.04
CA MET A 39 13.87 1.66 -1.79
C MET A 39 12.55 1.16 -1.23
N ILE A 40 12.51 0.95 0.09
CA ILE A 40 11.30 0.62 0.84
C ILE A 40 10.94 1.79 1.75
N CYS A 41 9.65 2.18 1.74
CA CYS A 41 9.07 3.18 2.61
C CYS A 41 8.10 2.52 3.59
N TYR A 42 8.24 2.82 4.87
CA TYR A 42 7.40 2.29 5.94
C TYR A 42 7.42 3.22 7.16
N ASP A 43 6.71 2.87 8.23
CA ASP A 43 6.62 3.66 9.47
C ASP A 43 5.98 5.03 9.22
N TYR A 44 4.67 5.02 9.04
CA TYR A 44 3.89 6.23 8.70
C TYR A 44 3.54 7.09 9.93
N ARG A 45 4.29 6.97 11.03
CA ARG A 45 4.13 7.86 12.20
C ARG A 45 4.40 9.32 11.85
N THR A 46 5.26 9.58 10.87
CA THR A 46 5.42 10.91 10.27
C THR A 46 5.12 10.88 8.77
N PRO A 47 4.56 11.95 8.18
CA PRO A 47 4.33 12.04 6.74
C PRO A 47 5.60 12.40 5.96
N ASP A 48 6.70 12.73 6.65
CA ASP A 48 7.92 13.26 6.03
C ASP A 48 8.48 12.28 5.01
N PHE A 49 8.69 12.77 3.79
CA PHE A 49 9.29 12.06 2.68
C PHE A 49 10.29 12.98 1.96
N ASP A 50 11.49 12.49 1.72
CA ASP A 50 12.46 13.21 0.92
C ASP A 50 12.15 13.05 -0.57
N THR A 51 11.47 14.06 -1.14
CA THR A 51 11.07 14.07 -2.55
C THR A 51 12.26 14.28 -3.51
N SER A 52 13.44 14.65 -3.02
CA SER A 52 14.64 14.79 -3.89
C SER A 52 15.04 13.48 -4.55
N VAL A 53 14.56 12.36 -4.02
CA VAL A 53 14.73 11.04 -4.64
C VAL A 53 14.18 11.00 -6.06
N PHE A 54 13.09 11.72 -6.35
CA PHE A 54 12.49 11.72 -7.69
C PHE A 54 13.38 12.40 -8.76
N ASP A 55 14.25 13.32 -8.37
CA ASP A 55 15.14 14.02 -9.29
C ASP A 55 16.32 13.15 -9.76
N ARG A 56 16.69 12.14 -8.96
CA ARG A 56 17.86 11.28 -9.21
C ARG A 56 17.64 10.25 -10.32
N TYR A 57 16.39 9.87 -10.59
CA TYR A 57 16.06 8.75 -11.46
C TYR A 57 15.38 9.20 -12.76
N ARG A 58 15.63 8.45 -13.83
CA ARG A 58 14.98 8.65 -15.13
C ARG A 58 13.61 7.97 -15.19
N GLN A 59 13.46 6.88 -14.46
CA GLN A 59 12.24 6.09 -14.36
C GLN A 59 12.04 5.66 -12.91
N ILE A 60 10.83 5.77 -12.43
CA ILE A 60 10.44 5.38 -11.07
C ILE A 60 9.25 4.43 -11.19
N ASN A 61 9.48 3.20 -10.78
CA ASN A 61 8.44 2.19 -10.66
C ASN A 61 7.98 2.17 -9.20
N VAL A 62 6.69 2.35 -8.98
CA VAL A 62 6.11 2.39 -7.65
C VAL A 62 5.26 1.15 -7.44
N VAL A 63 5.47 0.48 -6.33
CA VAL A 63 4.54 -0.51 -5.78
C VAL A 63 4.09 -0.02 -4.42
N ALA A 64 2.79 0.01 -4.19
CA ALA A 64 2.21 0.40 -2.92
C ALA A 64 1.30 -0.72 -2.41
N TRP A 65 1.43 -1.12 -1.16
CA TRP A 65 0.71 -2.22 -0.57
C TRP A 65 -0.04 -1.81 0.70
N SER A 66 -1.31 -2.23 0.81
CA SER A 66 -2.08 -2.03 2.04
C SER A 66 -2.18 -0.52 2.40
N MET A 67 -1.86 -0.14 3.63
CA MET A 67 -1.77 1.27 4.06
C MET A 67 -0.76 2.09 3.25
N GLY A 68 0.19 1.43 2.60
CA GLY A 68 1.15 2.05 1.70
C GLY A 68 0.50 2.66 0.45
N VAL A 69 -0.67 2.19 0.03
CA VAL A 69 -1.42 2.77 -1.09
C VAL A 69 -1.85 4.19 -0.74
N TRP A 70 -2.45 4.40 0.42
CA TRP A 70 -2.77 5.74 0.91
C TRP A 70 -1.53 6.60 1.17
N ALA A 71 -0.54 6.06 1.88
CA ALA A 71 0.66 6.83 2.18
C ALA A 71 1.45 7.22 0.91
N GLY A 72 1.46 6.35 -0.09
CA GLY A 72 2.04 6.61 -1.40
C GLY A 72 1.26 7.66 -2.18
N SER A 73 -0.08 7.61 -2.19
CA SER A 73 -0.90 8.61 -2.90
C SER A 73 -0.64 10.03 -2.40
N LEU A 74 -0.48 10.23 -1.09
CA LEU A 74 -0.16 11.55 -0.51
C LEU A 74 1.15 12.14 -1.04
N ILE A 75 2.11 11.31 -1.41
CA ILE A 75 3.40 11.74 -1.97
C ILE A 75 3.30 11.88 -3.49
N LEU A 76 2.73 10.87 -4.15
CA LEU A 76 2.71 10.78 -5.61
C LEU A 76 1.81 11.84 -6.25
N SER A 77 0.72 12.26 -5.59
CA SER A 77 -0.16 13.35 -6.05
C SER A 77 0.56 14.71 -6.15
N GLN A 78 1.69 14.87 -5.48
CA GLN A 78 2.44 16.12 -5.43
C GLN A 78 3.66 16.15 -6.35
N VAL A 79 3.91 15.10 -7.12
CA VAL A 79 5.07 15.00 -8.02
C VAL A 79 4.63 14.76 -9.47
N PRO A 80 5.39 15.28 -10.47
CA PRO A 80 5.10 15.05 -11.87
C PRO A 80 5.11 13.56 -12.25
N ARG A 81 4.10 13.13 -13.03
CA ARG A 81 3.88 11.70 -13.39
C ARG A 81 4.73 11.18 -14.54
N GLU A 82 5.39 12.04 -15.33
CA GLU A 82 5.96 11.67 -16.62
C GLU A 82 6.96 10.52 -16.61
N LYS A 83 7.56 10.26 -15.45
CA LYS A 83 8.51 9.16 -15.26
C LYS A 83 8.11 8.13 -14.23
N ILE A 84 6.85 8.19 -13.77
CA ILE A 84 6.31 7.30 -12.73
C ILE A 84 5.37 6.28 -13.38
N PHE A 85 5.59 5.01 -13.06
CA PHE A 85 4.65 3.92 -13.29
C PHE A 85 4.30 3.30 -11.94
N SER A 86 3.01 3.18 -11.62
CA SER A 86 2.55 2.92 -10.27
C SER A 86 1.53 1.79 -10.18
N ILE A 87 1.70 0.97 -9.16
CA ILE A 87 0.85 -0.19 -8.88
C ILE A 87 0.37 -0.13 -7.43
N ALA A 88 -0.95 -0.24 -7.24
CA ALA A 88 -1.57 -0.54 -5.96
C ALA A 88 -1.74 -2.06 -5.79
N PHE A 89 -1.48 -2.60 -4.61
CA PHE A 89 -1.72 -3.99 -4.25
C PHE A 89 -2.43 -4.08 -2.91
N ASN A 90 -3.61 -4.68 -2.89
CA ASN A 90 -4.39 -4.95 -1.68
C ASN A 90 -4.47 -3.75 -0.72
N GLY A 91 -4.80 -2.58 -1.25
CA GLY A 91 -4.89 -1.34 -0.49
C GLY A 91 -5.73 -0.30 -1.20
N SER A 92 -6.05 0.78 -0.50
CA SER A 92 -6.94 1.84 -0.92
C SER A 92 -6.33 3.21 -0.63
N THR A 93 -6.67 4.21 -1.45
CA THR A 93 -6.40 5.63 -1.19
C THR A 93 -7.31 6.18 -0.08
N SER A 94 -8.44 5.50 0.17
CA SER A 94 -9.37 5.72 1.29
C SER A 94 -9.29 4.56 2.30
N PRO A 95 -8.19 4.40 3.07
CA PRO A 95 -7.89 3.18 3.82
C PRO A 95 -8.83 2.92 4.99
N ILE A 96 -9.55 3.95 5.49
CA ILE A 96 -10.48 3.88 6.62
C ILE A 96 -11.84 4.40 6.16
N ASP A 97 -12.52 3.58 5.39
CA ASP A 97 -13.81 3.93 4.78
C ASP A 97 -14.70 2.70 4.69
N ASN A 98 -16.03 2.89 4.83
CA ASN A 98 -16.99 1.79 4.84
C ASN A 98 -17.25 1.18 3.47
N LEU A 99 -16.96 1.90 2.38
CA LEU A 99 -17.23 1.51 1.00
C LEU A 99 -15.95 1.28 0.19
N GLU A 100 -14.87 2.00 0.51
CA GLU A 100 -13.66 2.04 -0.29
C GLU A 100 -12.40 1.54 0.44
N GLY A 101 -12.52 1.16 1.70
CA GLY A 101 -11.40 0.77 2.53
C GLY A 101 -11.75 -0.26 3.60
N ILE A 102 -11.00 -0.24 4.69
CA ILE A 102 -11.36 -0.99 5.90
C ILE A 102 -12.51 -0.24 6.58
N PRO A 103 -13.66 -0.91 6.86
CA PRO A 103 -14.76 -0.28 7.56
C PRO A 103 -14.32 0.38 8.88
N VAL A 104 -14.80 1.61 9.12
CA VAL A 104 -14.37 2.46 10.24
C VAL A 104 -14.43 1.73 11.58
N GLN A 105 -15.53 1.00 11.85
CA GLN A 105 -15.69 0.23 13.08
C GLN A 105 -14.70 -0.94 13.19
N THR A 106 -14.36 -1.59 12.07
CA THR A 106 -13.37 -2.68 12.04
C THR A 106 -11.96 -2.15 12.33
N TYR A 107 -11.62 -0.99 11.75
CA TYR A 107 -10.36 -0.32 12.03
C TYR A 107 -10.26 0.07 13.51
N GLN A 108 -11.30 0.72 14.04
CA GLN A 108 -11.34 1.14 15.44
C GLN A 108 -11.24 -0.05 16.40
N ALA A 109 -11.99 -1.12 16.14
CA ALA A 109 -11.93 -2.34 16.97
C ALA A 109 -10.52 -2.99 16.93
N THR A 110 -9.82 -2.90 15.79
CA THR A 110 -8.44 -3.37 15.67
C THR A 110 -7.51 -2.53 16.54
N LEU A 111 -7.62 -1.21 16.48
CA LEU A 111 -6.80 -0.28 17.27
C LEU A 111 -7.03 -0.46 18.78
N ASP A 112 -8.29 -0.50 19.22
CA ASP A 112 -8.67 -0.62 20.63
C ASP A 112 -8.26 -1.99 21.23
N GLY A 113 -8.40 -3.04 20.42
CA GLY A 113 -8.06 -4.41 20.82
C GLY A 113 -6.60 -4.81 20.54
N LEU A 114 -5.73 -3.87 20.13
CA LEU A 114 -4.38 -4.21 19.72
C LEU A 114 -3.48 -4.57 20.91
N THR A 115 -3.02 -5.81 20.89
CA THR A 115 -2.09 -6.43 21.83
C THR A 115 -1.09 -7.27 21.03
N PRO A 116 0.05 -7.69 21.61
CA PRO A 116 0.95 -8.62 20.91
C PRO A 116 0.25 -9.90 20.41
N ALA A 117 -0.71 -10.42 21.18
CA ALA A 117 -1.47 -11.61 20.80
C ALA A 117 -2.47 -11.36 19.66
N SER A 118 -3.14 -10.20 19.64
CA SER A 118 -4.05 -9.86 18.53
C SER A 118 -3.28 -9.47 17.27
N LEU A 119 -2.08 -8.89 17.39
CA LEU A 119 -1.18 -8.66 16.25
C LEU A 119 -0.79 -9.99 15.59
N GLN A 120 -0.47 -11.04 16.36
CA GLN A 120 -0.20 -12.37 15.79
C GLN A 120 -1.40 -12.94 15.01
N LYS A 121 -2.63 -12.72 15.52
CA LYS A 121 -3.85 -13.12 14.80
C LYS A 121 -4.05 -12.30 13.51
N PHE A 122 -3.72 -11.03 13.53
CA PHE A 122 -3.73 -10.19 12.33
C PHE A 122 -2.75 -10.70 11.28
N LEU A 123 -1.49 -10.98 11.65
CA LEU A 123 -0.47 -11.54 10.77
C LEU A 123 -0.88 -12.91 10.18
N HIS A 124 -1.56 -13.74 10.97
CA HIS A 124 -2.11 -15.00 10.46
C HIS A 124 -3.24 -14.76 9.46
N ARG A 125 -4.13 -13.79 9.74
CA ARG A 125 -5.29 -13.48 8.89
C ARG A 125 -4.88 -12.89 7.54
N MET A 126 -3.78 -12.15 7.46
CA MET A 126 -3.31 -11.59 6.20
C MET A 126 -2.70 -12.65 5.25
N CYS A 127 -2.36 -13.84 5.75
CA CYS A 127 -1.85 -14.94 4.94
C CYS A 127 -2.98 -15.86 4.46
N LYS A 128 -2.77 -16.51 3.30
CA LYS A 128 -3.75 -17.42 2.69
C LYS A 128 -4.10 -18.60 3.61
N ASP A 129 -3.08 -19.20 4.21
CA ASP A 129 -3.21 -20.38 5.06
C ASP A 129 -2.09 -20.46 6.12
N SER A 130 -2.12 -21.52 6.93
CA SER A 130 -1.14 -21.74 8.00
C SER A 130 0.27 -22.01 7.51
N ASN A 131 0.48 -22.51 6.29
CA ASN A 131 1.81 -22.76 5.74
C ASN A 131 2.42 -21.41 5.27
N ALA A 132 1.64 -20.59 4.57
CA ALA A 132 2.01 -19.22 4.21
C ALA A 132 2.35 -18.39 5.46
N TYR A 133 1.53 -18.51 6.53
CA TYR A 133 1.81 -17.84 7.79
C TYR A 133 3.13 -18.31 8.44
N LYS A 134 3.41 -19.61 8.48
CA LYS A 134 4.67 -20.13 9.02
C LYS A 134 5.87 -19.59 8.25
N ALA A 135 5.80 -19.59 6.92
CA ALA A 135 6.87 -19.05 6.07
C ALA A 135 7.05 -17.53 6.31
N PHE A 136 5.95 -16.77 6.42
CA PHE A 136 5.99 -15.35 6.74
C PHE A 136 6.65 -15.08 8.11
N MET A 137 6.39 -15.90 9.13
CA MET A 137 6.95 -15.74 10.46
C MET A 137 8.48 -15.89 10.50
N GLU A 138 9.11 -16.54 9.52
CA GLU A 138 10.57 -16.63 9.40
C GLU A 138 11.20 -15.29 8.98
N ILE A 139 10.42 -14.46 8.28
CA ILE A 139 10.82 -13.16 7.74
C ILE A 139 9.99 -12.01 8.31
N THR A 140 9.27 -12.22 9.42
CA THR A 140 8.38 -11.23 10.01
C THR A 140 9.10 -9.92 10.32
N PRO A 141 8.43 -8.76 10.21
CA PRO A 141 8.97 -7.46 10.63
C PRO A 141 9.45 -7.47 12.09
N ARG A 142 10.46 -6.67 12.39
CA ARG A 142 11.15 -6.63 13.70
C ARG A 142 10.92 -5.32 14.45
N ARG A 143 9.87 -4.60 14.09
CA ARG A 143 9.52 -3.34 14.74
C ARG A 143 8.99 -3.56 16.15
N ASP A 144 9.24 -2.58 17.01
CA ASP A 144 8.68 -2.55 18.36
C ASP A 144 7.15 -2.47 18.33
N PHE A 145 6.50 -3.18 19.26
CA PHE A 145 5.05 -3.25 19.32
C PHE A 145 4.40 -1.88 19.60
N ASP A 146 5.00 -1.06 20.48
CA ASP A 146 4.45 0.25 20.81
C ASP A 146 4.58 1.21 19.62
N GLU A 147 5.65 1.11 18.82
CA GLU A 147 5.76 1.84 17.55
C GLU A 147 4.69 1.43 16.54
N ILE A 148 4.41 0.14 16.40
CA ILE A 148 3.37 -0.41 15.51
C ILE A 148 1.98 0.09 15.94
N LYS A 149 1.71 0.08 17.24
CA LYS A 149 0.45 0.57 17.80
C LYS A 149 0.28 2.08 17.60
N GLU A 150 1.34 2.83 17.84
CA GLU A 150 1.35 4.28 17.63
C GLU A 150 1.16 4.65 16.14
N GLU A 151 1.76 3.89 15.23
CA GLU A 151 1.58 4.08 13.80
C GLU A 151 0.12 3.91 13.39
N LEU A 152 -0.57 2.85 13.85
CA LEU A 152 -1.98 2.61 13.54
C LEU A 152 -2.88 3.76 14.05
N ARG A 153 -2.59 4.26 15.27
CA ARG A 153 -3.30 5.40 15.86
C ARG A 153 -3.11 6.67 15.02
N LEU A 154 -1.85 6.98 14.65
CA LEU A 154 -1.52 8.21 13.90
C LEU A 154 -2.01 8.18 12.45
N ILE A 155 -2.04 7.01 11.79
CA ILE A 155 -2.68 6.84 10.48
C ILE A 155 -4.15 7.26 10.58
N ARG A 156 -4.89 6.71 11.56
CA ARG A 156 -6.31 7.05 11.76
C ARG A 156 -6.53 8.55 12.02
N GLU A 157 -5.76 9.12 12.94
CA GLU A 157 -5.90 10.52 13.31
C GLU A 157 -5.65 11.42 12.10
N ARG A 158 -4.56 11.19 11.37
CA ARG A 158 -4.22 11.96 10.18
C ARG A 158 -5.26 11.80 9.07
N TYR A 159 -5.72 10.57 8.82
CA TYR A 159 -6.73 10.34 7.80
C TYR A 159 -8.01 11.14 8.10
N PHE A 160 -8.51 11.07 9.32
CA PHE A 160 -9.72 11.82 9.69
C PHE A 160 -9.50 13.33 9.83
N GLU A 161 -8.31 13.78 10.18
CA GLU A 161 -7.96 15.20 10.16
C GLU A 161 -7.98 15.77 8.73
N MET A 162 -7.54 14.98 7.76
CA MET A 162 -7.45 15.39 6.36
C MET A 162 -8.80 15.27 5.62
N PHE A 163 -9.54 14.20 5.82
CA PHE A 163 -10.68 13.81 4.98
C PHE A 163 -12.00 13.67 5.75
N GLY A 164 -11.98 13.90 7.04
CA GLY A 164 -13.16 13.75 7.91
C GLY A 164 -13.43 12.29 8.29
N ASN A 165 -14.39 12.14 9.21
CA ASN A 165 -14.94 10.84 9.58
C ASN A 165 -16.37 10.75 9.04
N MET A 166 -16.62 9.90 8.07
CA MET A 166 -17.94 9.73 7.43
C MET A 166 -19.05 9.31 8.40
N GLU A 167 -18.70 8.72 9.56
CA GLU A 167 -19.69 8.42 10.63
C GLU A 167 -20.05 9.66 11.46
N HIS A 168 -19.26 10.72 11.39
CA HIS A 168 -19.51 11.97 12.11
C HIS A 168 -20.45 12.87 11.28
N LYS A 169 -21.52 13.33 11.90
CA LYS A 169 -22.46 14.27 11.29
C LYS A 169 -22.31 15.64 11.95
N GLY A 170 -22.24 16.71 11.17
CA GLY A 170 -22.31 18.07 11.69
C GLY A 170 -20.99 18.82 11.68
N TYR A 171 -20.15 18.58 10.69
CA TYR A 171 -19.08 19.50 10.34
C TYR A 171 -19.68 20.82 9.85
N ASP A 172 -18.99 21.93 10.10
CA ASP A 172 -19.34 23.21 9.49
C ASP A 172 -18.87 23.26 8.02
N GLU A 173 -19.42 24.21 7.27
CA GLU A 173 -19.17 24.39 5.83
C GLU A 173 -17.67 24.55 5.52
N GLU A 174 -16.92 25.32 6.34
CA GLU A 174 -15.47 25.52 6.17
C GLU A 174 -14.69 24.21 6.31
N THR A 175 -15.10 23.37 7.25
CA THR A 175 -14.49 22.05 7.47
C THR A 175 -14.78 21.09 6.33
N GLU A 176 -16.02 21.08 5.81
CA GLU A 176 -16.41 20.25 4.67
C GLU A 176 -15.68 20.68 3.39
N GLU A 177 -15.58 21.99 3.13
CA GLU A 177 -14.80 22.53 2.00
C GLU A 177 -13.33 22.10 2.09
N ARG A 178 -12.70 22.18 3.27
CA ARG A 178 -11.32 21.74 3.47
C ARG A 178 -11.14 20.25 3.20
N PHE A 179 -12.08 19.40 3.57
CA PHE A 179 -12.01 17.97 3.27
C PHE A 179 -12.10 17.71 1.77
N GLN A 180 -12.99 18.44 1.08
CA GLN A 180 -13.12 18.34 -0.38
C GLN A 180 -11.82 18.79 -1.08
N GLU A 181 -11.24 19.93 -0.67
CA GLU A 181 -9.96 20.40 -1.20
C GLU A 181 -8.83 19.40 -1.00
N ASN A 182 -8.78 18.75 0.17
CA ASN A 182 -7.79 17.70 0.43
C ASN A 182 -8.03 16.48 -0.45
N PHE A 183 -9.27 16.07 -0.66
CA PHE A 183 -9.62 14.97 -1.55
C PHE A 183 -9.09 15.24 -2.96
N GLU A 184 -9.40 16.40 -3.55
CA GLU A 184 -8.93 16.80 -4.87
C GLU A 184 -7.40 16.93 -4.94
N ARG A 185 -6.77 17.45 -3.88
CA ARG A 185 -5.32 17.67 -3.82
C ARG A 185 -4.53 16.37 -3.76
N TYR A 186 -5.04 15.36 -3.06
CA TYR A 186 -4.33 14.09 -2.79
C TYR A 186 -4.90 12.92 -3.59
N GLU A 187 -5.83 13.20 -4.52
CA GLU A 187 -6.29 12.23 -5.49
C GLU A 187 -5.13 11.70 -6.32
N TYR A 188 -5.03 10.39 -6.43
CA TYR A 188 -3.97 9.73 -7.21
C TYR A 188 -4.45 8.42 -7.81
N ASP A 189 -4.46 8.38 -9.13
CA ASP A 189 -4.78 7.17 -9.91
C ASP A 189 -3.53 6.32 -10.08
N TYR A 190 -3.55 5.12 -9.55
CA TYR A 190 -2.54 4.13 -9.86
C TYR A 190 -2.73 3.60 -11.29
N ASP A 191 -1.62 3.31 -12.00
CA ASP A 191 -1.72 2.77 -13.36
C ASP A 191 -2.32 1.36 -13.39
N TYR A 192 -2.08 0.58 -12.33
CA TYR A 192 -2.68 -0.74 -12.09
C TYR A 192 -3.09 -0.91 -10.63
N ALA A 193 -4.19 -1.63 -10.41
CA ALA A 193 -4.59 -2.12 -9.09
C ALA A 193 -4.71 -3.64 -9.10
N PHE A 194 -3.92 -4.32 -8.26
CA PHE A 194 -4.02 -5.76 -8.04
C PHE A 194 -4.81 -6.02 -6.77
N ILE A 195 -5.92 -6.74 -6.88
CA ILE A 195 -6.84 -7.02 -5.78
C ILE A 195 -6.89 -8.52 -5.55
N GLY A 196 -6.57 -8.94 -4.35
CA GLY A 196 -6.65 -10.33 -3.93
C GLY A 196 -8.05 -10.72 -3.48
N SER A 197 -8.69 -11.64 -4.17
CA SER A 197 -10.02 -12.17 -3.81
C SER A 197 -10.05 -12.87 -2.43
N ASN A 198 -8.90 -13.26 -1.91
CA ASN A 198 -8.75 -13.84 -0.58
C ASN A 198 -8.20 -12.85 0.46
N ASP A 199 -8.23 -11.56 0.17
CA ASP A 199 -7.88 -10.53 1.15
C ASP A 199 -8.91 -10.51 2.29
N ARG A 200 -8.43 -10.68 3.53
CA ARG A 200 -9.25 -10.67 4.75
C ARG A 200 -8.98 -9.44 5.61
N ILE A 201 -8.24 -8.47 5.08
CA ILE A 201 -7.90 -7.21 5.74
C ILE A 201 -8.66 -6.07 5.09
N PHE A 202 -8.49 -5.88 3.78
CA PHE A 202 -9.32 -5.01 2.99
C PHE A 202 -10.37 -5.85 2.26
N PRO A 203 -11.67 -5.55 2.41
CA PRO A 203 -12.71 -6.24 1.61
C PRO A 203 -12.44 -6.04 0.11
N PRO A 204 -12.35 -7.12 -0.70
CA PRO A 204 -12.07 -6.97 -2.12
C PRO A 204 -13.05 -6.06 -2.85
N GLU A 205 -14.34 -6.15 -2.52
CA GLU A 205 -15.40 -5.32 -3.08
C GLU A 205 -15.21 -3.82 -2.81
N ASN A 206 -14.64 -3.46 -1.65
CA ASN A 206 -14.33 -2.08 -1.32
C ASN A 206 -13.11 -1.58 -2.11
N LEU A 207 -12.12 -2.46 -2.34
CA LEU A 207 -10.96 -2.12 -3.17
C LEU A 207 -11.36 -1.92 -4.64
N GLU A 208 -12.23 -2.76 -5.17
CA GLU A 208 -12.78 -2.60 -6.51
C GLU A 208 -13.48 -1.23 -6.62
N MET A 209 -14.35 -0.88 -5.67
CA MET A 209 -15.06 0.40 -5.66
C MET A 209 -14.11 1.59 -5.58
N ASN A 210 -13.06 1.55 -4.74
CA ASN A 210 -12.09 2.63 -4.64
C ASN A 210 -11.37 2.85 -5.97
N HIS A 211 -10.88 1.80 -6.58
CA HIS A 211 -10.10 1.92 -7.82
C HIS A 211 -10.97 2.24 -9.02
N ASP A 212 -12.22 1.79 -9.06
CA ASP A 212 -13.19 2.19 -10.09
C ASP A 212 -13.54 3.69 -9.97
N ASN A 213 -13.72 4.21 -8.77
CA ASN A 213 -13.99 5.64 -8.53
C ASN A 213 -12.81 6.53 -8.94
N LEU A 214 -11.57 6.05 -8.74
CA LEU A 214 -10.35 6.73 -9.18
C LEU A 214 -10.07 6.57 -10.68
N MET A 215 -10.97 5.95 -11.46
CA MET A 215 -10.76 5.64 -12.88
C MET A 215 -9.47 4.85 -13.16
N CYS A 216 -9.03 4.00 -12.22
CA CYS A 216 -7.96 3.06 -12.45
C CYS A 216 -8.38 2.09 -13.57
N ASN A 217 -7.90 2.32 -14.79
CA ASN A 217 -8.34 1.60 -15.97
C ASN A 217 -7.87 0.13 -16.01
N ASN A 218 -7.08 -0.31 -15.03
CA ASN A 218 -6.42 -1.62 -15.05
C ASN A 218 -6.54 -2.29 -13.66
N VAL A 219 -7.76 -2.66 -13.28
CA VAL A 219 -8.01 -3.51 -12.11
C VAL A 219 -7.79 -4.97 -12.48
N ILE A 220 -6.96 -5.68 -11.72
CA ILE A 220 -6.61 -7.08 -11.92
C ILE A 220 -6.99 -7.85 -10.65
N LEU A 221 -7.99 -8.70 -10.76
CA LEU A 221 -8.40 -9.59 -9.68
C LEU A 221 -7.49 -10.83 -9.65
N THR A 222 -6.97 -11.18 -8.50
CA THR A 222 -6.06 -12.31 -8.33
C THR A 222 -6.52 -13.24 -7.21
N ASP A 223 -6.09 -14.51 -7.23
CA ASP A 223 -6.35 -15.48 -6.15
C ASP A 223 -5.38 -15.28 -4.95
N SER A 224 -4.91 -14.06 -4.71
CA SER A 224 -3.99 -13.75 -3.62
C SER A 224 -4.72 -13.42 -2.32
N ALA A 225 -4.04 -13.64 -1.19
CA ALA A 225 -4.41 -13.10 0.10
C ALA A 225 -3.81 -11.69 0.28
N HIS A 226 -4.06 -11.04 1.42
CA HIS A 226 -3.51 -9.72 1.73
C HIS A 226 -1.98 -9.69 1.63
N TYR A 227 -1.30 -10.71 2.17
CA TYR A 227 0.11 -11.00 1.96
C TYR A 227 0.24 -12.28 1.15
N ASP A 228 0.86 -12.19 -0.01
CA ASP A 228 1.18 -13.33 -0.88
C ASP A 228 2.61 -13.21 -1.40
N ALA A 229 3.46 -14.17 -1.02
CA ALA A 229 4.88 -14.13 -1.35
C ALA A 229 5.16 -14.23 -2.86
N SER A 230 4.31 -14.92 -3.62
CA SER A 230 4.44 -15.04 -5.07
C SER A 230 4.09 -13.72 -5.76
N MET A 231 3.05 -13.04 -5.30
CA MET A 231 2.70 -11.71 -5.79
C MET A 231 3.79 -10.69 -5.46
N PHE A 232 4.34 -10.70 -4.25
CA PHE A 232 5.46 -9.80 -3.92
C PHE A 232 6.69 -10.08 -4.76
N ARG A 233 7.01 -11.34 -5.02
CA ARG A 233 8.10 -11.68 -5.93
C ARG A 233 7.84 -11.12 -7.34
N PHE A 234 6.64 -11.30 -7.85
CA PHE A 234 6.25 -10.75 -9.14
C PHE A 234 6.36 -9.22 -9.15
N LEU A 235 5.69 -8.53 -8.20
CA LEU A 235 5.60 -7.07 -8.16
C LEU A 235 6.93 -6.37 -7.81
N LEU A 236 7.78 -6.98 -6.97
CA LEU A 236 9.01 -6.35 -6.50
C LEU A 236 10.27 -6.80 -7.25
N GLN A 237 10.16 -7.81 -8.12
CA GLN A 237 11.31 -8.31 -8.86
C GLN A 237 10.97 -8.67 -10.30
N ASP A 238 10.14 -9.70 -10.55
CA ASP A 238 10.10 -10.39 -11.82
C ASP A 238 9.48 -9.56 -12.95
N MET A 239 8.43 -8.76 -12.68
CA MET A 239 7.71 -8.00 -13.71
C MET A 239 8.56 -6.91 -14.38
N TRP A 240 9.56 -6.37 -13.70
CA TRP A 240 10.39 -5.29 -14.22
C TRP A 240 11.43 -5.75 -15.26
N GLU A 241 11.59 -7.06 -15.38
CA GLU A 241 12.46 -7.72 -16.35
C GLU A 241 11.69 -8.30 -17.55
N MET A 242 10.35 -8.32 -17.48
CA MET A 242 9.51 -8.91 -18.53
C MET A 242 9.39 -8.00 -19.75
N PRO A 243 9.49 -8.55 -20.98
CA PRO A 243 8.99 -7.87 -22.16
C PRO A 243 7.51 -7.51 -22.00
N ILE A 244 7.08 -6.40 -22.63
CA ILE A 244 5.70 -5.91 -22.49
C ILE A 244 4.65 -6.96 -22.91
N ASP A 245 4.93 -7.73 -23.96
CA ASP A 245 4.02 -8.77 -24.45
C ASP A 245 3.89 -9.91 -23.44
N ASP A 246 4.98 -10.30 -22.78
CA ASP A 246 5.00 -11.33 -21.73
C ASP A 246 4.28 -10.82 -20.48
N PHE A 247 4.47 -9.55 -20.11
CA PHE A 247 3.75 -8.90 -19.00
C PHE A 247 2.24 -8.91 -19.27
N MET A 248 1.79 -8.47 -20.46
CA MET A 248 0.37 -8.47 -20.84
C MET A 248 -0.23 -9.87 -20.90
N HIS A 249 0.56 -10.88 -21.30
CA HIS A 249 0.11 -12.28 -21.27
C HIS A 249 -0.01 -12.79 -19.83
N HIS A 250 0.95 -12.46 -18.96
CA HIS A 250 0.93 -12.84 -17.55
C HIS A 250 -0.28 -12.22 -16.83
N LEU A 251 -0.57 -10.94 -17.05
CA LEU A 251 -1.75 -10.29 -16.47
C LEU A 251 -3.05 -11.04 -16.79
N LYS A 252 -3.23 -11.47 -18.03
CA LYS A 252 -4.40 -12.28 -18.42
C LYS A 252 -4.45 -13.65 -17.75
N SER A 253 -3.29 -14.22 -17.41
CA SER A 253 -3.21 -15.54 -16.77
C SER A 253 -3.50 -15.52 -15.27
N ILE A 254 -3.27 -14.39 -14.60
CA ILE A 254 -3.50 -14.24 -13.15
C ILE A 254 -4.82 -13.55 -12.83
N ASN A 255 -5.45 -12.88 -13.81
CA ASN A 255 -6.75 -12.26 -13.64
C ASN A 255 -7.84 -13.33 -13.55
N ILE A 256 -8.58 -13.34 -12.44
CA ILE A 256 -9.75 -14.16 -12.23
C ILE A 256 -10.97 -13.32 -12.59
N GLU A 257 -11.63 -13.65 -13.72
CA GLU A 257 -12.89 -13.02 -14.15
C GLU A 257 -14.06 -13.35 -13.21
#